data_b2d10ea0a9fb8d0b1a692aae9a328a3d
#
_entry.id   b2d10ea0a9fb8d0b1a692aae9a328a3d
#
_cell.length_a   1.000
_cell.length_b   1.000
_cell.length_c   1.000
_cell.angle_alpha   90.00
_cell.angle_beta   90.00
_cell.angle_gamma   90.00
#
_symmetry.space_group_name_H-M   'P 1'
#
loop_
_entity.id
_entity.type
_entity.pdbx_description
1 polymer ?
#
loop_
_entity_poly.entity_id
_entity_poly.type
_entity_poly.pdbx_seq_one_letter_code
_entity_poly.pdbx_strand_id
1 'polypeptide(L)'
;MEIKGITEMNDYKKQIIFNAALYVANKLPKEQCRLHKVFKILWFADMEHLKKYGRSITGAKYSALPYGPVPSVLYDEIKCKKTIFERYDVGVEKGFLTPLRPADEFYLSETDKEELDAAIEKYKDKSFEELLDLSHKSAYNSTVENSEISMESILDEIGASEELRKYIRENALVEA
;
A
#
# COMPACT_ATOMS: atom_id res chain seq x y z
N MET A 1 4.20 -26.67 -20.35
CA MET A 1 5.06 -25.54 -20.79
C MET A 1 5.02 -24.49 -19.69
N GLU A 2 6.03 -24.53 -18.81
CA GLU A 2 6.12 -23.58 -17.71
C GLU A 2 6.55 -22.23 -18.24
N ILE A 3 5.71 -21.22 -18.06
CA ILE A 3 6.10 -19.81 -18.29
C ILE A 3 6.96 -19.41 -17.08
N LYS A 4 8.26 -19.63 -17.18
CA LYS A 4 9.25 -19.06 -16.26
C LYS A 4 9.29 -17.55 -16.50
N GLY A 5 8.84 -16.74 -15.55
CA GLY A 5 9.08 -15.30 -15.61
C GLY A 5 8.18 -14.38 -14.81
N ILE A 6 7.21 -14.89 -14.07
CA ILE A 6 6.53 -14.07 -13.06
C ILE A 6 7.08 -14.54 -11.72
N THR A 7 7.97 -13.75 -11.12
CA THR A 7 8.38 -13.99 -9.75
C THR A 7 7.12 -13.79 -8.91
N GLU A 8 6.44 -14.88 -8.58
CA GLU A 8 5.33 -14.82 -7.63
C GLU A 8 5.87 -14.19 -6.35
N MET A 9 5.25 -13.09 -5.94
CA MET A 9 5.58 -12.46 -4.67
C MET A 9 5.43 -13.52 -3.58
N ASN A 10 6.47 -13.68 -2.75
CA ASN A 10 6.49 -14.60 -1.63
C ASN A 10 5.21 -14.41 -0.78
N ASP A 11 4.62 -15.50 -0.33
CA ASP A 11 3.41 -15.49 0.49
C ASP A 11 3.55 -14.63 1.75
N TYR A 12 4.72 -14.63 2.37
CA TYR A 12 5.03 -13.76 3.52
C TYR A 12 4.88 -12.27 3.17
N LYS A 13 5.39 -11.84 2.02
CA LYS A 13 5.25 -10.45 1.55
C LYS A 13 3.78 -10.09 1.28
N LYS A 14 3.01 -11.01 0.71
CA LYS A 14 1.57 -10.83 0.53
C LYS A 14 0.84 -10.70 1.86
N GLN A 15 1.19 -11.51 2.85
CA GLN A 15 0.61 -11.41 4.20
C GLN A 15 0.84 -10.05 4.84
N ILE A 16 2.01 -9.45 4.67
CA ILE A 16 2.28 -8.08 5.16
C ILE A 16 1.30 -7.10 4.53
N ILE A 17 1.14 -7.11 3.21
CA ILE A 17 0.25 -6.20 2.49
C ILE A 17 -1.21 -6.38 2.95
N PHE A 18 -1.68 -7.62 3.02
CA PHE A 18 -3.06 -7.90 3.42
C PHE A 18 -3.32 -7.59 4.88
N ASN A 19 -2.39 -7.87 5.77
CA ASN A 19 -2.55 -7.52 7.18
C ASN A 19 -2.47 -6.01 7.42
N ALA A 20 -1.68 -5.26 6.65
CA ALA A 20 -1.73 -3.80 6.67
C ALA A 20 -3.10 -3.28 6.22
N ALA A 21 -3.67 -3.83 5.15
CA ALA A 21 -5.02 -3.48 4.68
C ALA A 21 -6.10 -3.83 5.71
N LEU A 22 -6.03 -5.02 6.33
CA LEU A 22 -6.94 -5.43 7.41
C LEU A 22 -6.82 -4.51 8.62
N TYR A 23 -5.61 -4.12 8.99
CA TYR A 23 -5.36 -3.18 10.09
C TYR A 23 -6.06 -1.84 9.87
N VAL A 24 -5.94 -1.28 8.67
CA VAL A 24 -6.66 -0.05 8.30
C VAL A 24 -8.18 -0.26 8.34
N ALA A 25 -8.65 -1.34 7.73
CA ALA A 25 -10.07 -1.65 7.64
C ALA A 25 -10.72 -1.90 9.02
N ASN A 26 -9.99 -2.55 9.95
CA ASN A 26 -10.49 -2.76 11.31
C ASN A 26 -10.69 -1.46 12.09
N LYS A 27 -9.95 -0.40 11.75
CA LYS A 27 -9.99 0.90 12.44
C LYS A 27 -10.87 1.95 11.77
N LEU A 28 -11.31 1.70 10.55
CA LEU A 28 -12.26 2.57 9.87
C LEU A 28 -13.70 2.15 10.17
N PRO A 29 -14.62 3.12 10.33
CA PRO A 29 -16.05 2.82 10.31
C PRO A 29 -16.42 2.06 9.03
N LYS A 30 -17.33 1.11 9.14
CA LYS A 30 -17.73 0.25 8.01
C LYS A 30 -18.14 1.04 6.76
N GLU A 31 -18.90 2.11 6.96
CA GLU A 31 -19.36 3.02 5.90
C GLU A 31 -18.24 3.86 5.27
N GLN A 32 -17.09 3.96 5.91
CA GLN A 32 -15.92 4.68 5.41
C GLN A 32 -14.85 3.75 4.81
N CYS A 33 -15.02 2.44 4.92
CA CYS A 33 -14.04 1.46 4.50
C CYS A 33 -14.07 1.19 2.99
N ARG A 34 -14.03 2.25 2.18
CA ARG A 34 -13.95 2.14 0.73
C ARG A 34 -12.55 1.74 0.31
N LEU A 35 -12.44 0.89 -0.71
CA LEU A 35 -11.15 0.47 -1.28
C LEU A 35 -10.26 1.66 -1.61
N HIS A 36 -10.80 2.68 -2.24
CA HIS A 36 -10.06 3.91 -2.57
C HIS A 36 -9.40 4.52 -1.33
N LYS A 37 -10.15 4.68 -0.24
CA LYS A 37 -9.64 5.25 1.01
C LYS A 37 -8.56 4.36 1.63
N VAL A 38 -8.78 3.06 1.71
CA VAL A 38 -7.80 2.10 2.22
C VAL A 38 -6.50 2.17 1.42
N PHE A 39 -6.57 2.19 0.10
CA PHE A 39 -5.40 2.29 -0.77
C PHE A 39 -4.61 3.58 -0.56
N LYS A 40 -5.31 4.71 -0.39
CA LYS A 40 -4.66 6.01 -0.15
C LYS A 40 -4.02 6.07 1.25
N ILE A 41 -4.67 5.55 2.26
CA ILE A 41 -4.08 5.47 3.60
C ILE A 41 -2.81 4.61 3.59
N LEU A 42 -2.82 3.47 2.90
CA LEU A 42 -1.63 2.64 2.72
C LEU A 42 -0.51 3.39 1.99
N TRP A 43 -0.83 4.10 0.91
CA TRP A 43 0.13 4.92 0.16
C TRP A 43 0.80 5.96 1.05
N PHE A 44 0.01 6.74 1.79
CA PHE A 44 0.55 7.79 2.66
C PHE A 44 1.36 7.22 3.82
N ALA A 45 0.91 6.14 4.44
CA ALA A 45 1.64 5.46 5.51
C ALA A 45 2.97 4.88 5.02
N ASP A 46 2.98 4.23 3.86
CA ASP A 46 4.20 3.71 3.24
C ASP A 46 5.22 4.81 2.95
N MET A 47 4.77 5.95 2.44
CA MET A 47 5.66 7.08 2.15
C MET A 47 6.26 7.70 3.42
N GLU A 48 5.47 7.89 4.46
CA GLU A 48 5.98 8.41 5.74
C GLU A 48 6.94 7.44 6.39
N HIS A 49 6.64 6.14 6.39
CA HIS A 49 7.53 5.13 6.94
C HIS A 49 8.85 5.05 6.15
N LEU A 50 8.77 5.11 4.81
CA LEU A 50 9.95 5.16 3.96
C LEU A 50 10.85 6.37 4.28
N LYS A 51 10.24 7.53 4.47
CA LYS A 51 10.94 8.77 4.80
C LYS A 51 11.63 8.71 6.17
N LYS A 52 10.99 8.10 7.16
CA LYS A 52 11.49 8.03 8.53
C LYS A 52 12.49 6.89 8.73
N TYR A 53 12.24 5.73 8.14
CA TYR A 53 12.94 4.49 8.47
C TYR A 53 13.67 3.84 7.30
N GLY A 54 13.58 4.39 6.09
CA GLY A 54 14.26 3.88 4.91
C GLY A 54 13.66 2.60 4.32
N ARG A 55 12.47 2.20 4.73
CA ARG A 55 11.66 1.14 4.13
C ARG A 55 10.18 1.49 4.18
N SER A 56 9.39 0.98 3.28
CA SER A 56 7.93 1.07 3.39
C SER A 56 7.39 0.01 4.36
N ILE A 57 6.15 0.18 4.82
CA ILE A 57 5.47 -0.81 5.66
C ILE A 57 5.19 -2.09 4.88
N THR A 58 4.57 -1.92 3.70
CA THR A 58 4.02 -3.05 2.93
C THR A 58 5.02 -3.67 1.96
N GLY A 59 6.06 -2.94 1.56
CA GLY A 59 6.91 -3.35 0.44
C GLY A 59 6.16 -3.40 -0.90
N ALA A 60 4.93 -2.90 -0.95
CA ALA A 60 4.10 -2.96 -2.14
C ALA A 60 4.62 -2.02 -3.23
N LYS A 61 4.50 -2.47 -4.47
CA LYS A 61 4.61 -1.62 -5.65
C LYS A 61 3.26 -0.98 -5.92
N TYR A 62 3.27 0.29 -6.29
CA TYR A 62 2.07 1.05 -6.59
C TYR A 62 1.97 1.36 -8.08
N SER A 63 0.78 1.24 -8.63
CA SER A 63 0.48 1.64 -10.01
C SER A 63 -0.28 2.96 -10.04
N ALA A 64 0.00 3.78 -11.04
CA ALA A 64 -0.69 5.04 -11.27
C ALA A 64 -2.01 4.80 -12.01
N LEU A 65 -3.08 4.47 -11.28
CA LEU A 65 -4.42 4.31 -11.84
C LEU A 65 -5.16 5.65 -11.89
N PRO A 66 -6.29 5.77 -12.63
CA PRO A 66 -6.98 7.05 -12.81
C PRO A 66 -7.34 7.80 -11.52
N TYR A 67 -7.61 7.08 -10.44
CA TYR A 67 -7.95 7.65 -9.15
C TYR A 67 -6.78 7.67 -8.14
N GLY A 68 -5.55 7.63 -8.64
CA GLY A 68 -4.35 7.76 -7.85
C GLY A 68 -3.57 6.46 -7.62
N PRO A 69 -2.55 6.50 -6.77
CA PRO A 69 -1.72 5.32 -6.48
C PRO A 69 -2.52 4.18 -5.88
N VAL A 70 -2.28 2.96 -6.37
CA VAL A 70 -2.96 1.74 -5.93
C VAL A 70 -1.92 0.64 -5.72
N PRO A 71 -1.92 -0.07 -4.57
CA PRO A 71 -1.01 -1.19 -4.35
C PRO A 71 -1.36 -2.33 -5.30
N SER A 72 -0.48 -2.60 -6.26
CA SER A 72 -0.76 -3.43 -7.43
C SER A 72 -1.18 -4.85 -7.07
N VAL A 73 -0.45 -5.50 -6.15
CA VAL A 73 -0.74 -6.89 -5.73
C VAL A 73 -2.11 -6.97 -5.04
N LEU A 74 -2.39 -6.05 -4.14
CA LEU A 74 -3.68 -6.01 -3.43
C LEU A 74 -4.83 -5.78 -4.42
N TYR A 75 -4.65 -4.87 -5.37
CA TYR A 75 -5.65 -4.58 -6.40
C TYR A 75 -5.92 -5.78 -7.31
N ASP A 76 -4.87 -6.47 -7.74
CA ASP A 76 -4.99 -7.63 -8.62
C ASP A 76 -5.68 -8.80 -7.91
N GLU A 77 -5.33 -9.07 -6.66
CA GLU A 77 -5.99 -10.10 -5.86
C GLU A 77 -7.49 -9.78 -5.64
N ILE A 78 -7.84 -8.52 -5.41
CA ILE A 78 -9.23 -8.08 -5.28
C ILE A 78 -10.00 -8.32 -6.57
N LYS A 79 -9.41 -8.09 -7.74
CA LYS A 79 -10.04 -8.41 -9.02
C LYS A 79 -10.30 -9.89 -9.22
N CYS A 80 -9.43 -10.75 -8.72
CA CYS A 80 -9.56 -12.20 -8.83
C CYS A 80 -10.62 -12.82 -7.91
N LYS A 81 -11.29 -12.06 -7.09
CA LYS A 81 -12.43 -12.33 -6.17
C LYS A 81 -12.41 -13.64 -5.35
N LYS A 82 -12.04 -14.77 -5.94
CA LYS A 82 -12.01 -16.09 -5.27
C LYS A 82 -10.85 -16.26 -4.30
N THR A 83 -9.72 -15.65 -4.59
CA THR A 83 -8.48 -15.86 -3.84
C THR A 83 -8.47 -15.09 -2.53
N ILE A 84 -9.11 -13.92 -2.49
CA ILE A 84 -9.11 -13.05 -1.32
C ILE A 84 -9.98 -13.60 -0.19
N PHE A 85 -11.21 -14.03 -0.52
CA PHE A 85 -12.16 -14.53 0.48
C PHE A 85 -11.67 -15.80 1.19
N GLU A 86 -10.95 -16.66 0.47
CA GLU A 86 -10.49 -17.94 1.00
C GLU A 86 -9.12 -17.86 1.68
N ARG A 87 -8.24 -16.98 1.23
CA ARG A 87 -6.82 -16.98 1.62
C ARG A 87 -6.45 -15.89 2.63
N TYR A 88 -7.09 -14.73 2.57
CA TYR A 88 -6.68 -13.56 3.34
C TYR A 88 -7.77 -13.00 4.26
N ASP A 89 -8.92 -13.64 4.33
CA ASP A 89 -10.05 -13.25 5.17
C ASP A 89 -10.50 -11.79 4.95
N VAL A 90 -10.52 -11.38 3.69
CA VAL A 90 -10.97 -10.04 3.26
C VAL A 90 -12.13 -10.17 2.30
N GLY A 91 -13.23 -9.53 2.61
CA GLY A 91 -14.38 -9.42 1.70
C GLY A 91 -14.35 -8.10 0.94
N VAL A 92 -14.84 -8.11 -0.29
CA VAL A 92 -15.04 -6.89 -1.09
C VAL A 92 -16.43 -6.91 -1.70
N GLU A 93 -17.23 -5.91 -1.38
CA GLU A 93 -18.57 -5.76 -1.92
C GLU A 93 -18.85 -4.29 -2.25
N LYS A 94 -19.28 -4.02 -3.47
CA LYS A 94 -19.66 -2.66 -3.95
C LYS A 94 -18.61 -1.58 -3.67
N GLY A 95 -17.33 -1.93 -3.79
CA GLY A 95 -16.22 -1.01 -3.57
C GLY A 95 -15.84 -0.80 -2.09
N PHE A 96 -16.45 -1.55 -1.18
CA PHE A 96 -16.08 -1.57 0.23
C PHE A 96 -15.23 -2.79 0.56
N LEU A 97 -14.22 -2.59 1.39
CA LEU A 97 -13.43 -3.66 1.96
C LEU A 97 -14.04 -4.07 3.30
N THR A 98 -14.34 -5.35 3.46
CA THR A 98 -14.90 -5.90 4.70
C THR A 98 -13.87 -6.83 5.34
N PRO A 99 -13.29 -6.47 6.49
CA PRO A 99 -12.40 -7.36 7.20
C PRO A 99 -13.21 -8.50 7.82
N LEU A 100 -12.80 -9.74 7.59
CA LEU A 100 -13.44 -10.94 8.15
C LEU A 100 -12.76 -11.42 9.44
N ARG A 101 -11.65 -10.82 9.80
CA ARG A 101 -10.90 -11.04 11.05
C ARG A 101 -10.09 -9.80 11.40
N PRO A 102 -9.57 -9.68 12.64
CA PRO A 102 -8.55 -8.71 12.97
C PRO A 102 -7.26 -8.95 12.17
N ALA A 103 -6.48 -7.90 11.93
CA ALA A 103 -5.15 -8.04 11.35
C ALA A 103 -4.27 -8.92 12.24
N ASP A 104 -3.46 -9.77 11.63
CA ASP A 104 -2.41 -10.50 12.35
C ASP A 104 -1.21 -9.57 12.52
N GLU A 105 -1.05 -9.07 13.73
CA GLU A 105 0.02 -8.11 14.07
C GLU A 105 1.42 -8.72 14.04
N PHE A 106 1.55 -10.04 13.91
CA PHE A 106 2.84 -10.69 13.67
C PHE A 106 3.56 -10.14 12.43
N TYR A 107 2.79 -9.73 11.42
CA TYR A 107 3.33 -9.20 10.16
C TYR A 107 3.63 -7.69 10.20
N LEU A 108 3.31 -6.99 11.29
CA LEU A 108 3.47 -5.54 11.41
C LEU A 108 4.35 -5.21 12.61
N SER A 109 5.40 -4.42 12.37
CA SER A 109 6.24 -3.91 13.46
C SER A 109 5.54 -2.79 14.23
N GLU A 110 6.11 -2.38 15.36
CA GLU A 110 5.57 -1.24 16.12
C GLU A 110 5.59 0.04 15.28
N THR A 111 6.67 0.31 14.55
CA THR A 111 6.75 1.50 13.69
C THR A 111 5.77 1.44 12.52
N ASP A 112 5.49 0.24 11.98
CA ASP A 112 4.44 0.04 10.96
C ASP A 112 3.08 0.47 11.50
N LYS A 113 2.73 0.01 12.69
CA LYS A 113 1.45 0.33 13.34
C LYS A 113 1.34 1.80 13.67
N GLU A 114 2.40 2.42 14.17
CA GLU A 114 2.44 3.86 14.48
C GLU A 114 2.14 4.70 13.23
N GLU A 115 2.79 4.40 12.10
CA GLU A 115 2.57 5.14 10.86
C GLU A 115 1.21 4.84 10.22
N LEU A 116 0.71 3.61 10.33
CA LEU A 116 -0.66 3.29 9.93
C LEU A 116 -1.69 4.05 10.77
N ASP A 117 -1.52 4.07 12.08
CA ASP A 117 -2.42 4.82 12.98
C ASP A 117 -2.40 6.32 12.68
N ALA A 118 -1.22 6.89 12.46
CA ALA A 118 -1.08 8.31 12.11
C ALA A 118 -1.77 8.63 10.78
N ALA A 119 -1.62 7.79 9.78
CA ALA A 119 -2.27 7.95 8.49
C ALA A 119 -3.80 7.80 8.59
N ILE A 120 -4.29 6.83 9.34
CA ILE A 120 -5.72 6.65 9.59
C ILE A 120 -6.31 7.91 10.22
N GLU A 121 -5.72 8.41 11.29
CA GLU A 121 -6.19 9.63 11.97
C GLU A 121 -6.20 10.85 11.04
N LYS A 122 -5.17 11.00 10.22
CA LYS A 122 -5.03 12.15 9.32
C LYS A 122 -6.02 12.13 8.15
N TYR A 123 -6.34 10.94 7.63
CA TYR A 123 -7.04 10.79 6.35
C TYR A 123 -8.45 10.18 6.45
N LYS A 124 -8.84 9.62 7.60
CA LYS A 124 -10.13 8.92 7.75
C LYS A 124 -11.35 9.78 7.37
N ASP A 125 -11.32 11.08 7.69
CA ASP A 125 -12.42 12.00 7.46
C ASP A 125 -12.30 12.79 6.14
N LYS A 126 -11.27 12.50 5.34
CA LYS A 126 -11.09 13.12 4.03
C LYS A 126 -12.06 12.57 3.00
N SER A 127 -12.59 13.46 2.15
CA SER A 127 -13.44 13.07 1.03
C SER A 127 -12.65 12.35 -0.07
N PHE A 128 -13.38 11.75 -1.00
CA PHE A 128 -12.76 11.14 -2.20
C PHE A 128 -11.90 12.15 -2.97
N GLU A 129 -12.43 13.34 -3.20
CA GLU A 129 -11.76 14.42 -3.93
C GLU A 129 -10.51 14.92 -3.20
N GLU A 130 -10.59 15.09 -1.88
CA GLU A 130 -9.43 15.48 -1.07
C GLU A 130 -8.32 14.43 -1.12
N LEU A 131 -8.65 13.15 -1.01
CA LEU A 131 -7.67 12.06 -1.11
C LEU A 131 -7.07 11.94 -2.51
N LEU A 132 -7.88 12.17 -3.54
CA LEU A 132 -7.42 12.23 -4.92
C LEU A 132 -6.35 13.33 -5.07
N ASP A 133 -6.67 14.55 -4.68
CA ASP A 133 -5.76 15.69 -4.79
C ASP A 133 -4.47 15.50 -3.99
N LEU A 134 -4.59 14.98 -2.76
CA LEU A 134 -3.44 14.72 -1.90
C LEU A 134 -2.50 13.64 -2.44
N SER A 135 -3.03 12.67 -3.19
CA SER A 135 -2.26 11.57 -3.77
C SER A 135 -1.71 11.85 -5.17
N HIS A 136 -2.25 12.86 -5.88
CA HIS A 136 -1.81 13.28 -7.21
C HIS A 136 -0.66 14.28 -7.13
N LYS A 137 0.47 13.88 -6.53
CA LYS A 137 1.69 14.68 -6.42
C LYS A 137 2.71 14.24 -7.47
N SER A 138 3.97 14.66 -7.31
CA SER A 138 4.99 14.50 -8.34
C SER A 138 5.23 13.03 -8.74
N ALA A 139 5.26 12.10 -7.80
CA ALA A 139 5.48 10.68 -8.12
C ALA A 139 4.37 10.11 -9.02
N TYR A 140 3.13 10.38 -8.68
CA TYR A 140 1.99 9.98 -9.50
C TYR A 140 1.98 10.71 -10.85
N ASN A 141 2.12 12.04 -10.83
CA ASN A 141 1.99 12.86 -12.03
C ASN A 141 3.12 12.65 -13.05
N SER A 142 4.29 12.18 -12.63
CA SER A 142 5.42 11.84 -13.50
C SER A 142 5.35 10.41 -14.07
N THR A 143 4.36 9.62 -13.66
CA THR A 143 4.21 8.23 -14.08
C THR A 143 3.15 8.12 -15.17
N VAL A 144 3.44 7.32 -16.20
CA VAL A 144 2.47 6.99 -17.26
C VAL A 144 1.29 6.22 -16.64
N GLU A 145 0.07 6.58 -17.02
CA GLU A 145 -1.15 5.92 -16.54
C GLU A 145 -1.09 4.40 -16.71
N ASN A 146 -1.53 3.68 -15.71
CA ASN A 146 -1.50 2.21 -15.60
C ASN A 146 -0.09 1.60 -15.48
N SER A 147 0.93 2.42 -15.26
CA SER A 147 2.31 1.97 -15.04
C SER A 147 2.69 2.02 -13.56
N GLU A 148 3.74 1.26 -13.21
CA GLU A 148 4.32 1.27 -11.86
C GLU A 148 4.97 2.63 -11.57
N ILE A 149 4.69 3.16 -10.39
CA ILE A 149 5.34 4.36 -9.87
C ILE A 149 6.74 3.96 -9.40
N SER A 150 7.77 4.56 -9.98
CA SER A 150 9.16 4.21 -9.66
C SER A 150 9.57 4.64 -8.25
N MET A 151 10.48 3.89 -7.66
CA MET A 151 11.08 4.27 -6.38
C MET A 151 11.77 5.64 -6.46
N GLU A 152 12.45 5.94 -7.56
CA GLU A 152 13.10 7.25 -7.75
C GLU A 152 12.08 8.41 -7.70
N SER A 153 10.93 8.25 -8.35
CA SER A 153 9.85 9.26 -8.30
C SER A 153 9.31 9.44 -6.88
N ILE A 154 9.18 8.35 -6.13
CA ILE A 154 8.75 8.39 -4.72
C ILE A 154 9.80 9.10 -3.88
N LEU A 155 11.07 8.77 -4.04
CA LEU A 155 12.16 9.40 -3.30
C LEU A 155 12.26 10.90 -3.59
N ASP A 156 12.02 11.32 -4.82
CA ASP A 156 11.93 12.72 -5.18
C ASP A 156 10.78 13.43 -4.48
N GLU A 157 9.60 12.82 -4.46
CA GLU A 157 8.42 13.41 -3.81
C GLU A 157 8.60 13.58 -2.32
N ILE A 158 9.17 12.59 -1.62
CA ILE A 158 9.42 12.69 -0.18
C ILE A 158 10.63 13.56 0.18
N GLY A 159 11.37 14.04 -0.81
CA GLY A 159 12.56 14.86 -0.58
C GLY A 159 13.72 14.10 0.06
N ALA A 160 13.91 12.84 -0.34
CA ALA A 160 14.92 11.96 0.24
C ALA A 160 16.34 12.53 0.05
N SER A 161 17.13 12.54 1.13
CA SER A 161 18.55 12.87 1.08
C SER A 161 19.36 11.84 0.31
N GLU A 162 20.56 12.19 -0.14
CA GLU A 162 21.47 11.23 -0.78
C GLU A 162 21.83 10.07 0.14
N GLU A 163 21.94 10.32 1.43
CA GLU A 163 22.20 9.29 2.45
C GLU A 163 21.04 8.29 2.54
N LEU A 164 19.80 8.79 2.57
CA LEU A 164 18.60 7.94 2.59
C LEU A 164 18.48 7.13 1.28
N ARG A 165 18.73 7.75 0.13
CA ARG A 165 18.70 7.07 -1.17
C ARG A 165 19.72 5.94 -1.23
N LYS A 166 20.94 6.20 -0.75
CA LYS A 166 22.01 5.20 -0.67
C LYS A 166 21.61 4.03 0.23
N TYR A 167 21.09 4.33 1.42
CA TYR A 167 20.61 3.33 2.36
C TYR A 167 19.55 2.42 1.74
N ILE A 168 18.56 3.00 1.08
CA ILE A 168 17.48 2.27 0.42
C ILE A 168 18.01 1.37 -0.70
N ARG A 169 18.92 1.88 -1.55
CA ARG A 169 19.52 1.09 -2.63
C ARG A 169 20.33 -0.10 -2.10
N GLU A 170 21.13 0.11 -1.06
CA GLU A 170 21.94 -0.95 -0.45
C GLU A 170 21.08 -2.03 0.18
N ASN A 171 19.97 -1.68 0.84
CA ASN A 171 19.07 -2.65 1.45
C ASN A 171 18.18 -3.37 0.43
N ALA A 172 17.78 -2.72 -0.65
CA ALA A 172 17.04 -3.36 -1.73
C ALA A 172 17.82 -4.51 -2.40
N LEU A 173 19.15 -4.41 -2.47
CA LEU A 173 20.01 -5.46 -3.01
C LEU A 173 20.09 -6.70 -2.11
N VAL A 174 19.87 -6.54 -0.81
CA VAL A 174 19.87 -7.63 0.17
C VAL A 174 18.55 -8.39 0.18
N GLU A 175 17.44 -7.73 -0.19
CA GLU A 175 16.09 -8.31 -0.22
C GLU A 175 15.72 -8.96 -1.56
N ALA A 176 16.58 -8.79 -2.55
CA ALA A 176 16.33 -9.30 -3.90
C ALA A 176 16.55 -10.83 -4.02
#